data_39c644ba0ed88349f1f8c4816bc3fe88
#
_entry.id   39c644ba0ed88349f1f8c4816bc3fe88
#
_cell.length_a   1.000
_cell.length_b   1.000
_cell.length_c   1.000
_cell.angle_alpha   90.00
_cell.angle_beta   90.00
_cell.angle_gamma   90.00
#
_symmetry.space_group_name_H-M   'P 1'
#
loop_
_entity.id
_entity.type
_entity.pdbx_description
1 polymer ?
#
loop_
_entity_poly.entity_id
_entity_poly.type
_entity_poly.pdbx_seq_one_letter_code
_entity_poly.pdbx_strand_id
1 'polypeptide(L)'
;MNWDLPLTVTIDGKEHEIDNGCDYRVVLNCIGFYEDTSLDLQTQHQAAFMTFYKDPLSITNANEAIKQMLLIIDCKTEAEFEQNSAEQNQNSPRLMNWTKDFKFIAPAVSRILGYDVRTPGRCTHWWTFLGAWQEIGECFWSTIISIRNKMAKGQKLEEWERKIYRERKKDIDLPINITDEEKEWLNSDW
;
A
#
# COMPACT_ATOMS: atom_id res chain seq x y z
N MET A 1 -24.50 -0.63 -12.89
CA MET A 1 -23.04 -0.63 -12.74
C MET A 1 -22.64 0.84 -12.63
N ASN A 2 -21.99 1.26 -11.54
CA ASN A 2 -21.50 2.64 -11.40
C ASN A 2 -20.09 2.70 -12.00
N TRP A 3 -19.87 3.64 -12.92
CA TRP A 3 -18.60 3.87 -13.60
C TRP A 3 -17.79 5.02 -13.00
N ASP A 4 -18.37 5.70 -12.00
CA ASP A 4 -17.74 6.84 -11.35
C ASP A 4 -16.73 6.39 -10.29
N LEU A 5 -15.71 7.20 -10.08
CA LEU A 5 -14.76 7.00 -9.02
C LEU A 5 -15.45 7.22 -7.66
N PRO A 6 -15.29 6.32 -6.67
CA PRO A 6 -15.94 6.46 -5.37
C PRO A 6 -15.36 7.65 -4.57
N LEU A 7 -16.19 8.61 -4.27
CA LEU A 7 -15.85 9.75 -3.39
C LEU A 7 -16.51 9.64 -2.01
N THR A 8 -17.50 8.76 -1.91
CA THR A 8 -18.27 8.47 -0.69
C THR A 8 -18.40 6.97 -0.52
N VAL A 9 -18.69 6.54 0.69
CA VAL A 9 -19.12 5.18 1.02
C VAL A 9 -20.43 5.23 1.80
N THR A 10 -21.26 4.21 1.64
CA THR A 10 -22.52 4.08 2.37
C THR A 10 -22.33 3.21 3.60
N ILE A 11 -22.60 3.74 4.79
CA ILE A 11 -22.54 3.04 6.07
C ILE A 11 -23.88 3.20 6.76
N ASP A 12 -24.55 2.12 7.11
CA ASP A 12 -25.89 2.13 7.74
C ASP A 12 -26.91 3.04 6.98
N GLY A 13 -26.84 3.04 5.64
CA GLY A 13 -27.74 3.81 4.78
C GLY A 13 -27.43 5.31 4.67
N LYS A 14 -26.31 5.78 5.23
CA LYS A 14 -25.83 7.16 5.09
C LYS A 14 -24.55 7.21 4.29
N GLU A 15 -24.43 8.23 3.45
CA GLU A 15 -23.19 8.51 2.72
C GLU A 15 -22.18 9.25 3.61
N HIS A 16 -20.93 8.80 3.58
CA HIS A 16 -19.80 9.41 4.26
C HIS A 16 -18.70 9.72 3.24
N GLU A 17 -18.24 10.97 3.25
CA GLU A 17 -17.18 11.42 2.32
C GLU A 17 -15.84 10.81 2.70
N ILE A 18 -15.09 10.38 1.66
CA ILE A 18 -13.68 10.00 1.81
C ILE A 18 -12.85 11.29 1.81
N ASP A 19 -11.84 11.36 2.68
CA ASP A 19 -11.02 12.56 2.80
C ASP A 19 -10.32 12.91 1.48
N ASN A 20 -10.25 14.21 1.19
CA ASN A 20 -9.65 14.76 -0.04
C ASN A 20 -10.12 14.07 -1.34
N GLY A 21 -11.37 13.56 -1.39
CA GLY A 21 -11.90 12.88 -2.58
C GLY A 21 -11.14 11.60 -2.94
N CYS A 22 -10.74 10.83 -1.93
CA CYS A 22 -9.96 9.60 -2.09
C CYS A 22 -8.62 9.81 -2.82
N ASP A 23 -7.91 10.92 -2.51
CA ASP A 23 -6.56 11.13 -3.03
C ASP A 23 -5.63 9.98 -2.62
N TYR A 24 -4.76 9.56 -3.53
CA TYR A 24 -3.86 8.44 -3.27
C TYR A 24 -2.98 8.64 -2.03
N ARG A 25 -2.68 9.88 -1.63
CA ARG A 25 -1.88 10.19 -0.43
C ARG A 25 -2.61 9.81 0.85
N VAL A 26 -3.94 10.04 0.89
CA VAL A 26 -4.79 9.60 2.00
C VAL A 26 -4.71 8.09 2.14
N VAL A 27 -4.90 7.37 1.03
CA VAL A 27 -4.86 5.90 1.03
C VAL A 27 -3.47 5.37 1.36
N LEU A 28 -2.41 5.95 0.83
CA LEU A 28 -1.04 5.54 1.18
C LEU A 28 -0.70 5.80 2.66
N ASN A 29 -1.25 6.84 3.28
CA ASN A 29 -1.12 7.06 4.71
C ASN A 29 -1.85 5.95 5.50
N CYS A 30 -3.05 5.55 5.08
CA CYS A 30 -3.77 4.42 5.69
C CYS A 30 -2.97 3.11 5.57
N ILE A 31 -2.42 2.82 4.38
CA ILE A 31 -1.56 1.64 4.16
C ILE A 31 -0.30 1.73 5.04
N GLY A 32 0.27 2.92 5.21
CA GLY A 32 1.43 3.15 6.07
C GLY A 32 1.21 2.71 7.51
N PHE A 33 0.01 2.93 8.07
CA PHE A 33 -0.33 2.42 9.41
C PHE A 33 -0.35 0.89 9.46
N TYR A 34 -0.83 0.21 8.41
CA TYR A 34 -0.80 -1.26 8.32
C TYR A 34 0.60 -1.82 8.07
N GLU A 35 1.50 -1.02 7.49
CA GLU A 35 2.91 -1.39 7.32
C GLU A 35 3.75 -1.17 8.60
N ASP A 36 3.25 -0.40 9.55
CA ASP A 36 3.94 -0.13 10.83
C ASP A 36 3.69 -1.26 11.83
N THR A 37 4.67 -2.12 11.98
CA THR A 37 4.63 -3.27 12.90
C THR A 37 4.80 -2.91 14.37
N SER A 38 5.12 -1.65 14.69
CA SER A 38 5.16 -1.17 16.07
C SER A 38 3.76 -0.90 16.66
N LEU A 39 2.74 -0.82 15.81
CA LEU A 39 1.36 -0.61 16.19
C LEU A 39 0.60 -1.94 16.25
N ASP A 40 -0.21 -2.13 17.29
CA ASP A 40 -1.17 -3.22 17.31
C ASP A 40 -2.29 -3.02 16.28
N LEU A 41 -2.95 -4.10 15.89
CA LEU A 41 -3.97 -4.10 14.83
C LEU A 41 -5.13 -3.12 15.12
N GLN A 42 -5.53 -2.97 16.38
CA GLN A 42 -6.60 -2.06 16.75
C GLN A 42 -6.19 -0.61 16.53
N THR A 43 -4.97 -0.25 16.92
CA THR A 43 -4.40 1.08 16.69
C THR A 43 -4.22 1.36 15.20
N GLN A 44 -3.76 0.36 14.41
CA GLN A 44 -3.66 0.48 12.95
C GLN A 44 -5.02 0.77 12.32
N HIS A 45 -6.06 0.00 12.67
CA HIS A 45 -7.42 0.23 12.18
C HIS A 45 -7.96 1.60 12.58
N GLN A 46 -7.76 2.03 13.83
CA GLN A 46 -8.23 3.32 14.31
C GLN A 46 -7.53 4.48 13.58
N ALA A 47 -6.21 4.42 13.42
CA ALA A 47 -5.45 5.46 12.73
C ALA A 47 -5.85 5.55 11.25
N ALA A 48 -5.99 4.41 10.56
CA ALA A 48 -6.43 4.36 9.18
C ALA A 48 -7.86 4.93 9.03
N PHE A 49 -8.81 4.51 9.89
CA PHE A 49 -10.18 5.01 9.91
C PHE A 49 -10.23 6.53 10.09
N MET A 50 -9.50 7.07 11.07
CA MET A 50 -9.45 8.51 11.35
C MET A 50 -8.83 9.33 10.21
N THR A 51 -8.00 8.69 9.40
CA THR A 51 -7.32 9.33 8.25
C THR A 51 -8.14 9.23 6.97
N PHE A 52 -8.89 8.14 6.79
CA PHE A 52 -9.60 7.86 5.54
C PHE A 52 -10.87 8.68 5.38
N TYR A 53 -11.62 8.91 6.45
CA TYR A 53 -12.89 9.62 6.41
C TYR A 53 -12.72 11.10 6.71
N LYS A 54 -13.43 11.95 5.98
CA LYS A 54 -13.43 13.40 6.18
C LYS A 54 -14.04 13.81 7.54
N ASP A 55 -15.08 13.09 7.97
CA ASP A 55 -15.73 13.28 9.27
C ASP A 55 -15.92 11.93 9.98
N PRO A 56 -14.82 11.33 10.51
CA PRO A 56 -14.88 10.02 11.12
C PRO A 56 -15.73 9.97 12.40
N LEU A 57 -15.86 11.10 13.11
CA LEU A 57 -16.63 11.15 14.36
C LEU A 57 -18.15 11.07 14.15
N SER A 58 -18.63 11.31 12.93
CA SER A 58 -20.05 11.16 12.57
C SER A 58 -20.45 9.70 12.34
N ILE A 59 -19.48 8.77 12.24
CA ILE A 59 -19.68 7.37 11.91
C ILE A 59 -19.88 6.57 13.20
N THR A 60 -21.03 5.91 13.33
CA THR A 60 -21.36 5.12 14.52
C THR A 60 -20.97 3.64 14.40
N ASN A 61 -20.92 3.12 13.17
CA ASN A 61 -20.56 1.71 12.87
C ASN A 61 -19.12 1.63 12.34
N ALA A 62 -18.16 1.63 13.27
CA ALA A 62 -16.74 1.59 12.90
C ALA A 62 -16.34 0.30 12.16
N ASN A 63 -16.94 -0.84 12.49
CA ASN A 63 -16.60 -2.11 11.84
C ASN A 63 -16.98 -2.10 10.35
N GLU A 64 -18.20 -1.63 10.03
CA GLU A 64 -18.63 -1.50 8.64
C GLU A 64 -17.79 -0.45 7.91
N ALA A 65 -17.47 0.66 8.58
CA ALA A 65 -16.61 1.70 8.00
C ALA A 65 -15.21 1.16 7.65
N ILE A 66 -14.59 0.39 8.54
CA ILE A 66 -13.29 -0.25 8.27
C ILE A 66 -13.40 -1.23 7.10
N LYS A 67 -14.46 -2.04 7.04
CA LYS A 67 -14.72 -2.93 5.90
C LYS A 67 -14.81 -2.16 4.59
N GLN A 68 -15.62 -1.12 4.53
CA GLN A 68 -15.80 -0.28 3.34
C GLN A 68 -14.50 0.43 2.95
N MET A 69 -13.72 0.93 3.91
CA MET A 69 -12.39 1.50 3.67
C MET A 69 -11.46 0.48 3.01
N LEU A 70 -11.41 -0.75 3.51
CA LEU A 70 -10.56 -1.81 2.95
C LEU A 70 -10.97 -2.20 1.54
N LEU A 71 -12.28 -2.22 1.24
CA LEU A 71 -12.79 -2.45 -0.13
C LEU A 71 -12.28 -1.38 -1.11
N ILE A 72 -12.29 -0.11 -0.71
CA ILE A 72 -11.77 1.00 -1.53
C ILE A 72 -10.26 0.90 -1.70
N ILE A 73 -9.52 0.61 -0.63
CA ILE A 73 -8.06 0.46 -0.66
C ILE A 73 -7.65 -0.69 -1.60
N ASP A 74 -8.33 -1.82 -1.51
CA ASP A 74 -8.04 -3.02 -2.32
C ASP A 74 -8.63 -2.95 -3.74
N CYS A 75 -9.43 -1.92 -4.04
CA CYS A 75 -10.15 -1.80 -5.30
C CYS A 75 -11.03 -3.03 -5.60
N LYS A 76 -11.73 -3.54 -4.56
CA LYS A 76 -12.54 -4.76 -4.61
C LYS A 76 -14.01 -4.46 -4.37
N THR A 77 -14.86 -5.34 -4.89
CA THR A 77 -16.27 -5.43 -4.50
C THR A 77 -16.42 -6.27 -3.23
N GLU A 78 -17.57 -6.18 -2.55
CA GLU A 78 -17.87 -7.02 -1.38
C GLU A 78 -17.75 -8.52 -1.70
N ALA A 79 -18.27 -8.96 -2.86
CA ALA A 79 -18.20 -10.34 -3.28
C ALA A 79 -16.76 -10.84 -3.48
N GLU A 80 -15.88 -10.02 -4.06
CA GLU A 80 -14.46 -10.35 -4.24
C GLU A 80 -13.71 -10.36 -2.91
N PHE A 81 -14.09 -9.49 -1.98
CA PHE A 81 -13.49 -9.44 -0.65
C PHE A 81 -13.79 -10.69 0.17
N GLU A 82 -15.04 -11.16 0.14
CA GLU A 82 -15.47 -12.37 0.83
C GLU A 82 -14.80 -13.64 0.26
N GLN A 83 -14.68 -13.74 -1.06
CA GLN A 83 -14.00 -14.87 -1.72
C GLN A 83 -12.49 -14.92 -1.38
N ASN A 84 -11.81 -13.79 -1.40
CA ASN A 84 -10.37 -13.74 -1.10
C ASN A 84 -10.02 -13.99 0.37
N SER A 85 -10.95 -13.76 1.30
CA SER A 85 -10.76 -14.10 2.72
C SER A 85 -10.56 -15.61 2.94
N ALA A 86 -11.08 -16.45 2.04
CA ALA A 86 -10.92 -17.89 2.07
C ALA A 86 -9.61 -18.40 1.42
N GLU A 87 -8.98 -17.61 0.55
CA GLU A 87 -7.84 -18.05 -0.26
C GLU A 87 -6.51 -17.32 0.08
N GLN A 88 -6.42 -16.60 1.19
CA GLN A 88 -5.17 -15.93 1.54
C GLN A 88 -4.03 -16.94 1.71
N ASN A 89 -3.23 -17.06 0.65
CA ASN A 89 -1.98 -17.79 0.65
C ASN A 89 -0.98 -17.04 1.55
N GLN A 90 -0.96 -17.39 2.84
CA GLN A 90 -0.10 -16.78 3.88
C GLN A 90 1.40 -16.91 3.58
N ASN A 91 1.79 -17.64 2.52
CA ASN A 91 3.18 -17.93 2.18
C ASN A 91 3.77 -17.07 1.05
N SER A 92 3.05 -16.05 0.56
CA SER A 92 3.63 -15.19 -0.48
C SER A 92 4.64 -14.21 0.15
N PRO A 93 5.89 -14.16 -0.35
CA PRO A 93 6.88 -13.26 0.21
C PRO A 93 6.46 -11.81 -0.03
N ARG A 94 6.68 -10.95 0.98
CA ARG A 94 6.51 -9.51 0.82
C ARG A 94 7.55 -8.98 -0.16
N LEU A 95 7.12 -8.40 -1.26
CA LEU A 95 8.01 -7.87 -2.30
C LEU A 95 8.04 -6.34 -2.34
N MET A 96 7.15 -5.67 -1.62
CA MET A 96 6.95 -4.22 -1.70
C MET A 96 6.73 -3.62 -0.31
N ASN A 97 7.15 -2.36 -0.17
CA ASN A 97 6.78 -1.46 0.93
C ASN A 97 6.48 -0.08 0.32
N TRP A 98 5.25 0.39 0.45
CA TRP A 98 4.81 1.63 -0.17
C TRP A 98 5.66 2.83 0.25
N THR A 99 5.93 2.97 1.54
CA THR A 99 6.71 4.09 2.09
C THR A 99 8.12 4.13 1.53
N LYS A 100 8.80 3.00 1.52
CA LYS A 100 10.18 2.89 1.02
C LYS A 100 10.28 3.04 -0.49
N ASP A 101 9.33 2.44 -1.20
CA ASP A 101 9.39 2.25 -2.64
C ASP A 101 8.75 3.38 -3.43
N PHE A 102 7.98 4.25 -2.76
CA PHE A 102 7.27 5.36 -3.41
C PHE A 102 8.16 6.25 -4.28
N LYS A 103 9.42 6.46 -3.89
CA LYS A 103 10.41 7.23 -4.67
C LYS A 103 10.67 6.65 -6.08
N PHE A 104 10.43 5.34 -6.27
CA PHE A 104 10.57 4.65 -7.56
C PHE A 104 9.22 4.50 -8.27
N ILE A 105 8.15 4.35 -7.50
CA ILE A 105 6.78 4.20 -8.01
C ILE A 105 6.28 5.53 -8.58
N ALA A 106 6.44 6.63 -7.85
CA ALA A 106 5.90 7.92 -8.24
C ALA A 106 6.37 8.41 -9.63
N PRO A 107 7.66 8.33 -10.01
CA PRO A 107 8.08 8.69 -11.36
C PRO A 107 7.49 7.80 -12.46
N ALA A 108 7.34 6.49 -12.18
CA ALA A 108 6.77 5.55 -13.13
C ALA A 108 5.27 5.81 -13.36
N VAL A 109 4.51 6.01 -12.28
CA VAL A 109 3.09 6.40 -12.34
C VAL A 109 2.93 7.75 -13.02
N SER A 110 3.78 8.73 -12.70
CA SER A 110 3.76 10.06 -13.33
C SER A 110 3.93 10.00 -14.84
N ARG A 111 4.77 9.08 -15.33
CA ARG A 111 4.95 8.85 -16.77
C ARG A 111 3.67 8.38 -17.44
N ILE A 112 2.91 7.48 -16.81
CA ILE A 112 1.64 6.96 -17.34
C ILE A 112 0.57 8.05 -17.33
N LEU A 113 0.47 8.81 -16.24
CA LEU A 113 -0.54 9.86 -16.07
C LEU A 113 -0.24 11.14 -16.85
N GLY A 114 1.00 11.31 -17.34
CA GLY A 114 1.42 12.53 -18.08
C GLY A 114 1.65 13.74 -17.18
N TYR A 115 1.70 13.57 -15.88
CA TYR A 115 2.00 14.63 -14.91
C TYR A 115 2.68 14.06 -13.66
N ASP A 116 3.45 14.88 -12.93
CA ASP A 116 4.05 14.45 -11.66
C ASP A 116 2.96 14.37 -10.59
N VAL A 117 2.70 13.15 -10.12
CA VAL A 117 1.69 12.88 -9.08
C VAL A 117 1.99 13.61 -7.77
N ARG A 118 3.26 13.96 -7.52
CA ARG A 118 3.71 14.66 -6.32
C ARG A 118 3.44 16.16 -6.35
N THR A 119 2.94 16.71 -7.48
CA THR A 119 2.66 18.14 -7.61
C THR A 119 1.71 18.60 -6.49
N PRO A 120 2.11 19.62 -5.69
CA PRO A 120 1.25 20.14 -4.62
C PRO A 120 -0.07 20.68 -5.17
N GLY A 121 -1.17 20.46 -4.44
CA GLY A 121 -2.51 20.92 -4.81
C GLY A 121 -3.19 20.12 -5.92
N ARG A 122 -2.51 19.16 -6.54
CA ARG A 122 -3.11 18.26 -7.51
C ARG A 122 -3.62 17.00 -6.80
N CYS A 123 -4.92 16.76 -6.86
CA CYS A 123 -5.54 15.52 -6.40
C CYS A 123 -5.45 14.46 -7.50
N THR A 124 -5.10 13.24 -7.12
CA THR A 124 -5.16 12.06 -7.98
C THR A 124 -5.90 10.98 -7.21
N HIS A 125 -7.08 10.59 -7.67
CA HIS A 125 -7.88 9.56 -7.04
C HIS A 125 -7.11 8.23 -6.94
N TRP A 126 -7.26 7.52 -5.83
CA TRP A 126 -6.54 6.27 -5.54
C TRP A 126 -6.65 5.23 -6.66
N TRP A 127 -7.85 4.99 -7.18
CA TRP A 127 -8.03 4.01 -8.25
C TRP A 127 -7.37 4.42 -9.57
N THR A 128 -7.32 5.72 -9.87
CA THR A 128 -6.57 6.25 -11.01
C THR A 128 -5.06 6.04 -10.82
N PHE A 129 -4.57 6.30 -9.61
CA PHE A 129 -3.17 6.06 -9.25
C PHE A 129 -2.83 4.57 -9.34
N LEU A 130 -3.68 3.70 -8.77
CA LEU A 130 -3.49 2.25 -8.77
C LEU A 130 -3.53 1.66 -10.19
N GLY A 131 -4.47 2.10 -11.02
CA GLY A 131 -4.53 1.70 -12.43
C GLY A 131 -3.27 2.10 -13.19
N ALA A 132 -2.79 3.33 -13.02
CA ALA A 132 -1.55 3.78 -13.62
C ALA A 132 -0.34 2.99 -13.08
N TRP A 133 -0.32 2.62 -11.79
CA TRP A 133 0.72 1.78 -11.21
C TRP A 133 0.73 0.37 -11.80
N GLN A 134 -0.41 -0.22 -12.08
CA GLN A 134 -0.51 -1.54 -12.74
C GLN A 134 0.03 -1.51 -14.18
N GLU A 135 -0.06 -0.37 -14.86
CA GLU A 135 0.35 -0.17 -16.26
C GLU A 135 1.81 0.34 -16.41
N ILE A 136 2.58 0.45 -15.34
CA ILE A 136 3.94 1.04 -15.42
C ILE A 136 4.92 0.26 -16.31
N GLY A 137 4.68 -1.01 -16.58
CA GLY A 137 5.50 -1.85 -17.45
C GLY A 137 6.94 -2.01 -16.98
N GLU A 138 7.88 -2.15 -17.95
CA GLU A 138 9.30 -2.24 -17.65
C GLU A 138 9.87 -0.90 -17.19
N CYS A 139 10.43 -0.88 -15.99
CA CYS A 139 11.05 0.30 -15.38
C CYS A 139 12.00 -0.15 -14.25
N PHE A 140 12.70 0.81 -13.66
CA PHE A 140 13.60 0.48 -12.54
C PHE A 140 12.87 -0.15 -11.36
N TRP A 141 11.64 0.26 -11.09
CA TRP A 141 10.80 -0.35 -10.05
C TRP A 141 10.51 -1.83 -10.34
N SER A 142 10.11 -2.18 -11.57
CA SER A 142 9.86 -3.59 -11.94
C SER A 142 11.12 -4.45 -11.82
N THR A 143 12.31 -3.87 -12.09
CA THR A 143 13.60 -4.53 -11.86
C THR A 143 13.83 -4.83 -10.36
N ILE A 144 13.53 -3.87 -9.48
CA ILE A 144 13.64 -4.07 -8.01
C ILE A 144 12.75 -5.23 -7.57
N ILE A 145 11.48 -5.26 -8.01
CA ILE A 145 10.53 -6.33 -7.69
C ILE A 145 11.02 -7.69 -8.21
N SER A 146 11.55 -7.74 -9.45
CA SER A 146 12.11 -8.97 -10.02
C SER A 146 13.26 -9.52 -9.17
N ILE A 147 14.20 -8.66 -8.77
CA ILE A 147 15.34 -9.06 -7.93
C ILE A 147 14.84 -9.58 -6.57
N ARG A 148 13.94 -8.86 -5.91
CA ARG A 148 13.34 -9.27 -4.62
C ARG A 148 12.65 -10.63 -4.73
N ASN A 149 11.85 -10.83 -5.79
CA ASN A 149 11.13 -12.08 -6.01
C ASN A 149 12.08 -13.26 -6.23
N LYS A 150 13.15 -13.09 -7.04
CA LYS A 150 14.19 -14.12 -7.21
C LYS A 150 14.89 -14.45 -5.90
N MET A 151 15.25 -13.41 -5.10
CA MET A 151 15.90 -13.60 -3.79
C MET A 151 14.97 -14.35 -2.82
N ALA A 152 13.71 -13.96 -2.72
CA ALA A 152 12.73 -14.60 -1.85
C ALA A 152 12.48 -16.07 -2.20
N LYS A 153 12.61 -16.42 -3.51
CA LYS A 153 12.47 -17.80 -4.01
C LYS A 153 13.80 -18.58 -4.00
N GLY A 154 14.89 -18.00 -3.48
CA GLY A 154 16.22 -18.63 -3.53
C GLY A 154 16.77 -18.83 -4.93
N GLN A 155 16.28 -18.08 -5.92
CA GLN A 155 16.72 -18.17 -7.30
C GLN A 155 18.01 -17.37 -7.53
N LYS A 156 18.83 -17.83 -8.45
CA LYS A 156 20.09 -17.17 -8.80
C LYS A 156 19.83 -15.92 -9.62
N LEU A 157 20.42 -14.79 -9.17
CA LEU A 157 20.38 -13.53 -9.93
C LEU A 157 21.30 -13.62 -11.16
N GLU A 158 20.86 -13.02 -12.27
CA GLU A 158 21.69 -12.77 -13.44
C GLU A 158 22.87 -11.85 -13.11
N GLU A 159 23.89 -11.80 -13.97
CA GLU A 159 25.08 -10.98 -13.71
C GLU A 159 24.77 -9.49 -13.58
N TRP A 160 23.92 -8.97 -14.46
CA TRP A 160 23.46 -7.58 -14.42
C TRP A 160 22.57 -7.27 -13.19
N GLU A 161 21.73 -8.21 -12.76
CA GLU A 161 20.92 -8.08 -11.54
C GLU A 161 21.81 -8.05 -10.30
N ARG A 162 22.85 -8.89 -10.25
CA ARG A 162 23.83 -8.89 -9.16
C ARG A 162 24.60 -7.57 -9.08
N LYS A 163 24.90 -6.95 -10.22
CA LYS A 163 25.53 -5.64 -10.28
C LYS A 163 24.60 -4.58 -9.68
N ILE A 164 23.34 -4.52 -10.14
CA ILE A 164 22.34 -3.60 -9.61
C ILE A 164 22.14 -3.83 -8.10
N TYR A 165 22.03 -5.07 -7.65
CA TYR A 165 21.85 -5.38 -6.23
C TYR A 165 23.03 -4.87 -5.39
N ARG A 166 24.27 -5.05 -5.82
CA ARG A 166 25.46 -4.54 -5.10
C ARG A 166 25.47 -3.02 -5.00
N GLU A 167 25.11 -2.34 -6.08
CA GLU A 167 25.11 -0.87 -6.15
C GLU A 167 23.93 -0.24 -5.38
N ARG A 168 22.79 -0.95 -5.33
CA ARG A 168 21.53 -0.44 -4.80
C ARG A 168 20.96 -1.28 -3.66
N LYS A 169 21.80 -2.00 -2.94
CA LYS A 169 21.37 -2.91 -1.86
C LYS A 169 20.40 -2.25 -0.89
N LYS A 170 20.70 -1.02 -0.42
CA LYS A 170 19.85 -0.27 0.52
C LYS A 170 18.46 0.05 -0.04
N ASP A 171 18.33 0.18 -1.36
CA ASP A 171 17.06 0.44 -2.02
C ASP A 171 16.28 -0.86 -2.26
N ILE A 172 16.97 -1.96 -2.53
CA ILE A 172 16.37 -3.25 -2.86
C ILE A 172 15.94 -4.01 -1.60
N ASP A 173 16.80 -4.10 -0.58
CA ASP A 173 16.43 -4.80 0.65
C ASP A 173 15.21 -4.13 1.30
N LEU A 174 14.20 -4.92 1.62
CA LEU A 174 13.06 -4.43 2.40
C LEU A 174 13.45 -4.23 3.86
N PRO A 175 12.80 -3.31 4.58
CA PRO A 175 12.93 -3.25 6.02
C PRO A 175 12.61 -4.62 6.61
N ILE A 176 13.51 -5.14 7.42
CA ILE A 176 13.25 -6.35 8.20
C ILE A 176 12.29 -5.91 9.30
N ASN A 177 11.11 -6.51 9.35
CA ASN A 177 10.21 -6.36 10.48
C ASN A 177 10.83 -7.14 11.65
N ILE A 178 11.72 -6.49 12.38
CA ILE A 178 12.32 -7.03 13.59
C ILE A 178 11.40 -6.60 14.73
N THR A 179 10.89 -7.54 15.51
CA THR A 179 10.17 -7.25 16.75
C THR A 179 11.08 -6.52 17.73
N ASP A 180 10.50 -5.79 18.68
CA ASP A 180 11.32 -5.06 19.67
C ASP A 180 12.15 -6.02 20.51
N GLU A 181 11.68 -7.24 20.77
CA GLU A 181 12.42 -8.33 21.42
C GLU A 181 13.66 -8.77 20.58
N GLU A 182 13.51 -8.88 19.27
CA GLU A 182 14.63 -9.20 18.37
C GLU A 182 15.63 -8.04 18.25
N LYS A 183 15.16 -6.78 18.34
CA LYS A 183 16.04 -5.60 18.40
C LYS A 183 16.84 -5.57 19.70
N GLU A 184 16.21 -5.86 20.83
CA GLU A 184 16.88 -5.96 22.12
C GLU A 184 17.90 -7.10 22.12
N TRP A 185 17.55 -8.24 21.54
CA TRP A 185 18.48 -9.37 21.39
C TRP A 185 19.69 -9.01 20.50
N LEU A 186 19.47 -8.36 19.35
CA LEU A 186 20.55 -7.90 18.46
C LEU A 186 21.46 -6.84 19.09
N ASN A 187 20.96 -6.06 20.05
CA ASN A 187 21.72 -5.04 20.76
C ASN A 187 22.38 -5.55 22.05
N SER A 188 22.04 -6.77 22.49
CA SER A 188 22.55 -7.34 23.75
C SER A 188 23.87 -8.15 23.62
N ASP A 189 24.29 -8.44 22.38
CA ASP A 189 25.42 -9.35 22.10
C ASP A 189 26.74 -8.67 21.70
N TRP A 190 26.95 -7.37 22.09
CA TRP A 190 28.26 -6.71 21.87
C TRP A 190 28.70 -5.83 23.03
#